data_2139649f327adde5a1066977916f3d01
#
_entry.id   2139649f327adde5a1066977916f3d01
#
_cell.length_a   1.000
_cell.length_b   1.000
_cell.length_c   1.000
_cell.angle_alpha   90.00
_cell.angle_beta   90.00
_cell.angle_gamma   90.00
#
_symmetry.space_group_name_H-M   'P 1'
#
loop_
_entity.id
_entity.type
_entity.pdbx_description
1 polymer ?
#
loop_
_entity_poly.entity_id
_entity_poly.type
_entity_poly.pdbx_seq_one_letter_code
_entity_poly.pdbx_strand_id
1 'polypeptide(L)'
;MSTISEIVNLKKHPIIKSNKYISNCNTKLINNSILQLDDFLTDKSLNQIQKEALNLKKKAFYCSQKHTILLNKKNSKISNKDPCNREMTSDKGCVPHDLIPKKSILNSLYKSKEFKIFLNKILNIKNIYPYKDKLSSINYNYYEKKQQLGWHFDNASFAITLMIQSPNSGGVFQYTNKGRNYEKNYLNKNYIGNIINNKKKPTSLNVKPGTLLLFYGRNYLHRVTPVRSKKP
;
A
#
# COMPACT_ATOMS: atom_id res chain seq x y z
N MET A 1 -10.92 -10.34 21.30
CA MET A 1 -10.08 -9.64 20.30
C MET A 1 -8.64 -10.07 20.55
N SER A 2 -7.88 -10.32 19.49
CA SER A 2 -6.46 -10.64 19.63
C SER A 2 -5.69 -9.46 20.15
N THR A 3 -4.72 -9.70 21.03
CA THR A 3 -3.82 -8.67 21.56
C THR A 3 -2.76 -8.29 20.52
N ILE A 4 -2.15 -7.12 20.66
CA ILE A 4 -1.10 -6.69 19.73
C ILE A 4 0.11 -7.64 19.74
N SER A 5 0.44 -8.25 20.89
CA SER A 5 1.52 -9.22 21.03
C SER A 5 1.24 -10.56 20.35
N GLU A 6 -0.03 -10.94 20.19
CA GLU A 6 -0.40 -12.10 19.38
C GLU A 6 -0.33 -11.81 17.88
N ILE A 7 -0.54 -10.55 17.49
CA ILE A 7 -0.63 -10.14 16.09
C ILE A 7 0.74 -9.77 15.53
N VAL A 8 1.47 -8.92 16.24
CA VAL A 8 2.73 -8.32 15.78
C VAL A 8 3.91 -9.07 16.40
N ASN A 9 4.92 -9.36 15.59
CA ASN A 9 6.20 -9.90 16.05
C ASN A 9 6.97 -8.86 16.85
N LEU A 10 6.59 -8.67 18.13
CA LEU A 10 7.17 -7.66 19.02
C LEU A 10 8.63 -7.93 19.38
N LYS A 11 9.14 -9.16 19.17
CA LYS A 11 10.57 -9.47 19.33
C LYS A 11 11.39 -8.77 18.25
N LYS A 12 10.90 -8.78 17.01
CA LYS A 12 11.55 -8.11 15.86
C LYS A 12 11.16 -6.63 15.76
N HIS A 13 9.92 -6.31 16.08
CA HIS A 13 9.34 -4.96 15.97
C HIS A 13 8.79 -4.48 17.32
N PRO A 14 9.63 -4.01 18.25
CA PRO A 14 9.21 -3.58 19.59
C PRO A 14 8.48 -2.22 19.56
N ILE A 15 7.37 -2.15 18.82
CA ILE A 15 6.58 -0.94 18.56
C ILE A 15 5.95 -0.32 19.82
N ILE A 16 5.88 -1.08 20.93
CA ILE A 16 5.30 -0.64 22.18
C ILE A 16 6.39 -0.11 23.14
N LYS A 17 7.50 -0.84 23.23
CA LYS A 17 8.47 -0.68 24.34
C LYS A 17 9.73 0.09 23.97
N SER A 18 10.05 0.29 22.68
CA SER A 18 11.31 0.89 22.27
C SER A 18 11.14 2.21 21.54
N ASN A 19 11.34 3.31 22.25
CA ASN A 19 11.36 4.64 21.62
C ASN A 19 12.49 4.77 20.59
N LYS A 20 13.66 4.12 20.80
CA LYS A 20 14.77 4.09 19.86
C LYS A 20 14.36 3.41 18.54
N TYR A 21 13.66 2.26 18.64
CA TYR A 21 13.15 1.58 17.46
C TYR A 21 12.15 2.45 16.68
N ILE A 22 11.21 3.09 17.38
CA ILE A 22 10.19 3.96 16.77
C ILE A 22 10.85 5.16 16.09
N SER A 23 11.84 5.80 16.75
CA SER A 23 12.61 6.91 16.17
C SER A 23 13.35 6.48 14.89
N ASN A 24 13.96 5.30 14.89
CA ASN A 24 14.63 4.74 13.72
C ASN A 24 13.64 4.47 12.57
N CYS A 25 12.42 4.00 12.87
CA CYS A 25 11.36 3.82 11.86
C CYS A 25 10.92 5.17 11.27
N ASN A 26 10.75 6.20 12.10
CA ASN A 26 10.43 7.55 11.65
C ASN A 26 11.52 8.10 10.72
N THR A 27 12.80 8.03 11.13
CA THR A 27 13.94 8.48 10.33
C THR A 27 13.99 7.76 8.97
N LYS A 28 13.82 6.43 8.95
CA LYS A 28 13.76 5.66 7.70
C LYS A 28 12.62 6.10 6.80
N LEU A 29 11.43 6.32 7.37
CA LEU A 29 10.26 6.76 6.62
C LEU A 29 10.47 8.15 6.01
N ILE A 30 11.02 9.09 6.76
CA ILE A 30 11.30 10.45 6.28
C ILE A 30 12.34 10.43 5.15
N ASN A 31 13.44 9.72 5.34
CA ASN A 31 14.56 9.70 4.38
C ASN A 31 14.21 8.96 3.08
N ASN A 32 13.47 7.86 3.20
CA ASN A 32 13.20 6.96 2.06
C ASN A 32 11.78 7.10 1.51
N SER A 33 10.89 7.84 2.18
CA SER A 33 9.44 7.94 1.88
C SER A 33 8.68 6.63 1.98
N ILE A 34 9.36 5.58 2.44
CA ILE A 34 8.84 4.24 2.61
C ILE A 34 9.46 3.59 3.84
N LEU A 35 8.63 2.88 4.58
CA LEU A 35 9.04 2.03 5.70
C LEU A 35 8.57 0.61 5.44
N GLN A 36 9.51 -0.32 5.29
CA GLN A 36 9.25 -1.75 5.14
C GLN A 36 9.65 -2.46 6.44
N LEU A 37 8.70 -3.15 7.05
CA LEU A 37 8.88 -3.95 8.26
C LEU A 37 8.61 -5.42 7.94
N ASP A 38 9.67 -6.15 7.56
CA ASP A 38 9.58 -7.57 7.21
C ASP A 38 9.30 -8.43 8.44
N ASP A 39 8.46 -9.46 8.28
CA ASP A 39 7.98 -10.33 9.35
C ASP A 39 7.29 -9.54 10.48
N PHE A 40 6.53 -8.51 10.10
CA PHE A 40 5.79 -7.69 11.04
C PHE A 40 4.70 -8.49 11.76
N LEU A 41 4.02 -9.36 11.05
CA LEU A 41 3.06 -10.28 11.65
C LEU A 41 3.77 -11.49 12.30
N THR A 42 3.15 -12.04 13.34
CA THR A 42 3.49 -13.40 13.79
C THR A 42 3.04 -14.42 12.74
N ASP A 43 3.72 -15.58 12.66
CA ASP A 43 3.34 -16.65 11.71
C ASP A 43 1.90 -17.11 11.92
N LYS A 44 1.47 -17.20 13.19
CA LYS A 44 0.09 -17.56 13.54
C LYS A 44 -0.91 -16.56 12.94
N SER A 45 -0.66 -15.26 13.09
CA SER A 45 -1.54 -14.23 12.58
C SER A 45 -1.53 -14.16 11.06
N LEU A 46 -0.36 -14.31 10.44
CA LEU A 46 -0.25 -14.38 8.98
C LEU A 46 -1.07 -15.55 8.43
N ASN A 47 -0.91 -16.74 8.97
CA ASN A 47 -1.66 -17.93 8.55
C ASN A 47 -3.18 -17.74 8.70
N GLN A 48 -3.63 -17.10 9.79
CA GLN A 48 -5.06 -16.84 10.00
C GLN A 48 -5.60 -15.82 8.98
N ILE A 49 -4.86 -14.73 8.71
CA ILE A 49 -5.23 -13.73 7.71
C ILE A 49 -5.26 -14.34 6.30
N GLN A 50 -4.29 -15.19 5.96
CA GLN A 50 -4.26 -15.90 4.67
C GLN A 50 -5.48 -16.80 4.47
N LYS A 51 -5.87 -17.58 5.49
CA LYS A 51 -7.07 -18.41 5.46
C LYS A 51 -8.34 -17.56 5.31
N GLU A 52 -8.42 -16.44 6.05
CA GLU A 52 -9.55 -15.50 5.94
C GLU A 52 -9.62 -14.90 4.53
N ALA A 53 -8.49 -14.41 3.99
CA ALA A 53 -8.41 -13.85 2.65
C ALA A 53 -8.86 -14.87 1.58
N LEU A 54 -8.41 -16.13 1.68
CA LEU A 54 -8.80 -17.18 0.75
C LEU A 54 -10.32 -17.44 0.79
N ASN A 55 -10.91 -17.50 1.99
CA ASN A 55 -12.35 -17.71 2.16
C ASN A 55 -13.19 -16.53 1.64
N LEU A 56 -12.67 -15.31 1.76
CA LEU A 56 -13.36 -14.10 1.31
C LEU A 56 -13.19 -13.85 -0.19
N LYS A 57 -12.23 -14.48 -0.87
CA LYS A 57 -11.93 -14.24 -2.30
C LYS A 57 -13.17 -14.34 -3.19
N LYS A 58 -14.07 -15.28 -2.93
CA LYS A 58 -15.32 -15.45 -3.68
C LYS A 58 -16.30 -14.26 -3.57
N LYS A 59 -16.10 -13.39 -2.57
CA LYS A 59 -16.88 -12.16 -2.37
C LYS A 59 -16.19 -10.93 -2.96
N ALA A 60 -15.03 -11.08 -3.58
CA ALA A 60 -14.30 -9.97 -4.15
C ALA A 60 -15.02 -9.40 -5.36
N PHE A 61 -15.16 -8.08 -5.39
CA PHE A 61 -15.59 -7.34 -6.57
C PHE A 61 -14.36 -7.05 -7.44
N TYR A 62 -14.36 -7.55 -8.67
CA TYR A 62 -13.29 -7.33 -9.63
C TYR A 62 -13.61 -6.15 -10.54
N CYS A 63 -12.67 -5.24 -10.66
CA CYS A 63 -12.81 -4.02 -11.43
C CYS A 63 -11.54 -3.75 -12.23
N SER A 64 -11.70 -3.28 -13.47
CA SER A 64 -10.64 -2.74 -14.29
C SER A 64 -10.94 -1.28 -14.60
N GLN A 65 -10.02 -0.39 -14.25
CA GLN A 65 -10.18 1.05 -14.42
C GLN A 65 -9.04 1.63 -15.24
N LYS A 66 -9.40 2.56 -16.13
CA LYS A 66 -8.45 3.42 -16.84
C LYS A 66 -8.42 4.79 -16.17
N HIS A 67 -7.22 5.25 -15.87
CA HIS A 67 -7.00 6.52 -15.17
C HIS A 67 -5.67 7.15 -15.59
N THR A 68 -5.49 8.43 -15.31
CA THR A 68 -4.19 9.09 -15.40
C THR A 68 -3.37 8.84 -14.13
N ILE A 69 -2.13 9.28 -14.11
CA ILE A 69 -1.29 9.21 -12.90
C ILE A 69 -1.86 9.96 -11.69
N LEU A 70 -2.85 10.83 -11.89
CA LEU A 70 -3.57 11.56 -10.83
C LEU A 70 -4.92 10.89 -10.47
N LEU A 71 -5.13 9.65 -10.91
CA LEU A 71 -6.36 8.87 -10.69
C LEU A 71 -7.63 9.50 -11.29
N ASN A 72 -7.48 10.43 -12.22
CA ASN A 72 -8.58 11.07 -12.95
C ASN A 72 -8.79 10.40 -14.30
N LYS A 73 -9.94 10.63 -14.92
CA LYS A 73 -10.16 10.30 -16.32
C LYS A 73 -9.22 11.13 -17.21
N LYS A 74 -8.81 10.56 -18.34
CA LYS A 74 -8.05 11.25 -19.37
C LYS A 74 -8.82 12.49 -19.85
N ASN A 75 -8.11 13.62 -19.98
CA ASN A 75 -8.68 14.87 -20.46
C ASN A 75 -8.41 15.01 -21.97
N SER A 76 -9.47 15.08 -22.79
CA SER A 76 -9.38 15.22 -24.24
C SER A 76 -8.76 16.55 -24.70
N LYS A 77 -8.81 17.59 -23.86
CA LYS A 77 -8.22 18.91 -24.13
C LYS A 77 -6.70 18.98 -23.90
N ILE A 78 -6.12 17.95 -23.26
CA ILE A 78 -4.68 17.88 -22.98
C ILE A 78 -4.03 16.91 -23.97
N SER A 79 -2.88 17.31 -24.49
CA SER A 79 -2.13 16.49 -25.44
C SER A 79 -1.90 15.06 -24.94
N ASN A 80 -2.03 14.08 -25.83
CA ASN A 80 -1.67 12.69 -25.55
C ASN A 80 -0.17 12.47 -25.27
N LYS A 81 0.69 13.45 -25.66
CA LYS A 81 2.11 13.42 -25.36
C LYS A 81 2.42 13.85 -23.93
N ASP A 82 1.48 14.52 -23.23
CA ASP A 82 1.67 14.90 -21.83
C ASP A 82 1.69 13.63 -20.95
N PRO A 83 2.78 13.35 -20.24
CA PRO A 83 2.90 12.14 -19.41
C PRO A 83 1.85 12.11 -18.29
N CYS A 84 1.38 13.27 -17.83
CA CYS A 84 0.36 13.36 -16.79
C CYS A 84 -1.06 13.02 -17.30
N ASN A 85 -1.27 13.06 -18.63
CA ASN A 85 -2.55 12.70 -19.26
C ASN A 85 -2.53 11.31 -19.89
N ARG A 86 -1.42 10.58 -19.76
CA ARG A 86 -1.33 9.21 -20.27
C ARG A 86 -2.21 8.27 -19.47
N GLU A 87 -2.96 7.45 -20.18
CA GLU A 87 -3.87 6.46 -19.57
C GLU A 87 -3.10 5.25 -19.05
N MET A 88 -3.38 4.88 -17.80
CA MET A 88 -2.90 3.72 -17.08
C MET A 88 -4.05 2.78 -16.80
N THR A 89 -3.77 1.49 -16.67
CA THR A 89 -4.76 0.48 -16.28
C THR A 89 -4.48 0.00 -14.87
N SER A 90 -5.53 -0.05 -14.05
CA SER A 90 -5.52 -0.68 -12.72
C SER A 90 -6.67 -1.66 -12.64
N ASP A 91 -6.33 -2.91 -12.37
CA ASP A 91 -7.28 -4.00 -12.29
C ASP A 91 -6.96 -4.91 -11.10
N LYS A 92 -7.96 -5.16 -10.29
CA LYS A 92 -7.86 -5.97 -9.08
C LYS A 92 -9.23 -6.40 -8.58
N GLY A 93 -9.25 -7.42 -7.74
CA GLY A 93 -10.38 -7.72 -6.88
C GLY A 93 -10.27 -6.99 -5.56
N CYS A 94 -11.40 -6.62 -4.97
CA CYS A 94 -11.48 -5.97 -3.67
C CYS A 94 -12.59 -6.59 -2.82
N VAL A 95 -12.28 -6.95 -1.57
CA VAL A 95 -13.27 -7.24 -0.54
C VAL A 95 -13.26 -6.07 0.43
N PRO A 96 -14.35 -5.30 0.52
CA PRO A 96 -14.46 -4.13 1.38
C PRO A 96 -14.63 -4.51 2.85
N HIS A 97 -14.45 -3.52 3.75
CA HIS A 97 -14.39 -3.73 5.19
C HIS A 97 -15.67 -4.33 5.80
N ASP A 98 -16.84 -3.98 5.29
CA ASP A 98 -18.13 -4.49 5.78
C ASP A 98 -18.29 -6.00 5.60
N LEU A 99 -17.58 -6.60 4.64
CA LEU A 99 -17.52 -8.05 4.42
C LEU A 99 -16.43 -8.75 5.24
N ILE A 100 -15.52 -8.00 5.86
CA ILE A 100 -14.47 -8.56 6.73
C ILE A 100 -15.07 -8.89 8.10
N PRO A 101 -14.93 -10.12 8.62
CA PRO A 101 -15.51 -10.52 9.90
C PRO A 101 -15.10 -9.59 11.05
N LYS A 102 -16.04 -9.23 11.94
CA LYS A 102 -15.75 -8.36 13.10
C LYS A 102 -14.63 -8.93 13.99
N LYS A 103 -14.48 -10.26 14.06
CA LYS A 103 -13.43 -10.97 14.82
C LYS A 103 -12.11 -11.11 14.06
N SER A 104 -11.99 -10.54 12.85
CA SER A 104 -10.75 -10.57 12.05
C SER A 104 -9.57 -9.99 12.82
N ILE A 105 -8.39 -10.58 12.61
CA ILE A 105 -7.11 -10.06 13.10
C ILE A 105 -6.85 -8.66 12.53
N LEU A 106 -7.21 -8.41 11.25
CA LEU A 106 -7.07 -7.08 10.65
C LEU A 106 -7.89 -6.03 11.40
N ASN A 107 -9.12 -6.37 11.80
CA ASN A 107 -9.95 -5.49 12.63
C ASN A 107 -9.32 -5.22 14.00
N SER A 108 -8.73 -6.27 14.63
CA SER A 108 -8.04 -6.13 15.90
C SER A 108 -6.80 -5.24 15.79
N LEU A 109 -5.98 -5.43 14.75
CA LEU A 109 -4.81 -4.58 14.47
C LEU A 109 -5.22 -3.13 14.18
N TYR A 110 -6.19 -2.92 13.29
CA TYR A 110 -6.66 -1.59 12.91
C TYR A 110 -7.21 -0.78 14.09
N LYS A 111 -7.87 -1.45 15.05
CA LYS A 111 -8.44 -0.84 16.26
C LYS A 111 -7.46 -0.77 17.44
N SER A 112 -6.27 -1.39 17.32
CA SER A 112 -5.30 -1.42 18.41
C SER A 112 -4.81 -0.02 18.78
N LYS A 113 -4.89 0.30 20.06
CA LYS A 113 -4.37 1.56 20.61
C LYS A 113 -2.85 1.65 20.45
N GLU A 114 -2.16 0.56 20.66
CA GLU A 114 -0.70 0.46 20.55
C GLU A 114 -0.23 0.69 19.10
N PHE A 115 -0.91 0.08 18.14
CA PHE A 115 -0.61 0.29 16.72
C PHE A 115 -0.87 1.74 16.30
N LYS A 116 -1.97 2.33 16.76
CA LYS A 116 -2.27 3.75 16.55
C LYS A 116 -1.19 4.66 17.12
N ILE A 117 -0.71 4.41 18.35
CA ILE A 117 0.36 5.19 18.98
C ILE A 117 1.66 5.06 18.17
N PHE A 118 2.00 3.86 17.73
CA PHE A 118 3.14 3.62 16.86
C PHE A 118 3.05 4.45 15.57
N LEU A 119 1.91 4.39 14.88
CA LEU A 119 1.68 5.17 13.65
C LEU A 119 1.78 6.68 13.89
N ASN A 120 1.19 7.20 14.97
CA ASN A 120 1.30 8.62 15.32
C ASN A 120 2.76 9.07 15.44
N LYS A 121 3.58 8.26 16.13
CA LYS A 121 5.00 8.58 16.36
C LYS A 121 5.82 8.51 15.07
N ILE A 122 5.66 7.47 14.25
CA ILE A 122 6.46 7.32 13.01
C ILE A 122 6.03 8.30 11.92
N LEU A 123 4.78 8.75 11.91
CA LEU A 123 4.27 9.76 10.99
C LEU A 123 4.47 11.19 11.48
N ASN A 124 4.92 11.36 12.74
CA ASN A 124 5.04 12.65 13.41
C ASN A 124 3.73 13.47 13.37
N ILE A 125 2.61 12.81 13.66
CA ILE A 125 1.28 13.43 13.73
C ILE A 125 0.68 13.27 15.12
N LYS A 126 -0.07 14.29 15.57
CA LYS A 126 -0.67 14.28 16.91
C LYS A 126 -1.70 13.18 17.09
N ASN A 127 -2.58 13.01 16.11
CA ASN A 127 -3.64 12.01 16.15
C ASN A 127 -3.94 11.47 14.75
N ILE A 128 -3.99 10.14 14.63
CA ILE A 128 -4.57 9.43 13.50
C ILE A 128 -5.97 8.95 13.91
N TYR A 129 -6.92 9.08 13.01
CA TYR A 129 -8.29 8.64 13.23
C TYR A 129 -8.63 7.50 12.28
N PRO A 130 -9.43 6.53 12.72
CA PRO A 130 -9.98 5.53 11.81
C PRO A 130 -10.75 6.22 10.68
N TYR A 131 -10.56 5.74 9.45
CA TYR A 131 -11.32 6.24 8.32
C TYR A 131 -12.81 5.87 8.48
N LYS A 132 -13.70 6.86 8.33
CA LYS A 132 -15.12 6.69 8.64
C LYS A 132 -15.88 5.84 7.61
N ASP A 133 -15.36 5.76 6.39
CA ASP A 133 -15.98 4.97 5.34
C ASP A 133 -15.87 3.47 5.64
N LYS A 134 -17.02 2.84 5.85
CA LYS A 134 -17.13 1.41 6.16
C LYS A 134 -16.71 0.50 5.00
N LEU A 135 -16.64 1.00 3.78
CA LEU A 135 -16.25 0.23 2.62
C LEU A 135 -14.73 0.23 2.40
N SER A 136 -14.05 1.35 2.68
CA SER A 136 -12.65 1.55 2.29
C SER A 136 -11.66 1.67 3.44
N SER A 137 -12.10 1.60 4.71
CA SER A 137 -11.21 1.74 5.87
C SER A 137 -10.20 0.59 6.02
N ILE A 138 -10.61 -0.64 5.69
CA ILE A 138 -9.75 -1.82 5.51
C ILE A 138 -10.27 -2.56 4.29
N ASN A 139 -9.39 -3.13 3.49
CA ASN A 139 -9.82 -4.02 2.42
C ASN A 139 -8.79 -5.09 2.09
N TYR A 140 -9.26 -6.21 1.55
CA TYR A 140 -8.42 -7.17 0.87
C TYR A 140 -8.37 -6.85 -0.62
N ASN A 141 -7.15 -6.68 -1.15
CA ASN A 141 -6.93 -6.52 -2.58
C ASN A 141 -6.36 -7.82 -3.16
N TYR A 142 -6.97 -8.30 -4.22
CA TYR A 142 -6.57 -9.51 -4.95
C TYR A 142 -6.07 -9.14 -6.33
N TYR A 143 -4.94 -9.71 -6.71
CA TYR A 143 -4.37 -9.55 -8.04
C TYR A 143 -4.22 -10.93 -8.68
N GLU A 144 -4.97 -11.18 -9.72
CA GLU A 144 -4.87 -12.39 -10.53
C GLU A 144 -3.85 -12.21 -11.66
N LYS A 145 -3.58 -13.29 -12.41
CA LYS A 145 -2.66 -13.22 -13.56
C LYS A 145 -3.06 -12.09 -14.51
N LYS A 146 -2.09 -11.28 -14.93
CA LYS A 146 -2.18 -10.06 -15.73
C LYS A 146 -2.70 -8.82 -14.99
N GLN A 147 -3.32 -8.95 -13.83
CA GLN A 147 -3.79 -7.81 -13.06
C GLN A 147 -2.63 -7.01 -12.47
N GLN A 148 -2.84 -5.72 -12.34
CA GLN A 148 -1.82 -4.73 -11.97
C GLN A 148 -2.43 -3.50 -11.32
N LEU A 149 -1.59 -2.68 -10.73
CA LEU A 149 -1.95 -1.31 -10.34
C LEU A 149 -1.05 -0.35 -11.14
N GLY A 150 -1.64 0.37 -12.10
CA GLY A 150 -0.92 1.28 -13.00
C GLY A 150 -0.20 2.41 -12.26
N TRP A 151 0.72 3.10 -12.93
CA TRP A 151 1.41 4.24 -12.35
C TRP A 151 0.44 5.29 -11.86
N HIS A 152 0.58 5.70 -10.59
CA HIS A 152 -0.27 6.73 -9.98
C HIS A 152 0.40 7.40 -8.79
N PHE A 153 -0.15 8.52 -8.39
CA PHE A 153 0.04 9.16 -7.09
C PHE A 153 -1.21 8.94 -6.25
N ASP A 154 -1.05 8.68 -4.96
CA ASP A 154 -2.18 8.57 -4.05
C ASP A 154 -2.86 9.92 -3.78
N ASN A 155 -4.16 9.88 -3.48
CA ASN A 155 -4.87 11.03 -2.93
C ASN A 155 -4.58 11.23 -1.44
N ALA A 156 -4.38 10.14 -0.71
CA ALA A 156 -4.03 10.17 0.70
C ALA A 156 -2.54 10.52 0.92
N SER A 157 -2.22 11.13 2.06
CA SER A 157 -0.85 11.52 2.40
C SER A 157 0.07 10.31 2.54
N PHE A 158 -0.46 9.23 3.06
CA PHE A 158 0.24 7.94 3.22
C PHE A 158 -0.72 6.78 2.99
N ALA A 159 -0.16 5.64 2.64
CA ALA A 159 -0.85 4.36 2.57
C ALA A 159 -0.16 3.35 3.48
N ILE A 160 -0.95 2.45 4.08
CA ILE A 160 -0.46 1.31 4.86
C ILE A 160 -0.94 0.05 4.16
N THR A 161 -0.03 -0.83 3.83
CA THR A 161 -0.35 -2.13 3.23
C THR A 161 0.30 -3.25 4.03
N LEU A 162 -0.37 -4.39 4.06
CA LEU A 162 0.10 -5.60 4.68
C LEU A 162 0.17 -6.66 3.60
N MET A 163 1.38 -7.12 3.26
CA MET A 163 1.55 -8.18 2.28
C MET A 163 1.13 -9.50 2.91
N ILE A 164 0.11 -10.13 2.33
CA ILE A 164 -0.44 -11.39 2.85
C ILE A 164 0.09 -12.56 2.06
N GLN A 165 0.22 -12.40 0.75
CA GLN A 165 0.65 -13.43 -0.18
C GLN A 165 1.35 -12.79 -1.37
N SER A 166 2.53 -13.29 -1.73
CA SER A 166 3.29 -12.83 -2.88
C SER A 166 3.08 -13.77 -4.06
N PRO A 167 2.98 -13.26 -5.30
CA PRO A 167 2.97 -14.10 -6.48
C PRO A 167 4.36 -14.70 -6.75
N ASN A 168 4.43 -15.84 -7.42
CA ASN A 168 5.71 -16.45 -7.81
C ASN A 168 6.47 -15.61 -8.86
N SER A 169 5.77 -14.77 -9.65
CA SER A 169 6.40 -13.84 -10.59
C SER A 169 5.50 -12.64 -10.91
N GLY A 170 6.09 -11.50 -11.13
CA GLY A 170 5.38 -10.23 -11.28
C GLY A 170 4.83 -9.69 -9.96
N GLY A 171 3.85 -8.81 -10.00
CA GLY A 171 3.24 -8.23 -8.80
C GLY A 171 4.22 -7.42 -7.94
N VAL A 172 5.27 -6.87 -8.54
CA VAL A 172 6.33 -6.16 -7.85
C VAL A 172 5.89 -4.73 -7.57
N PHE A 173 6.00 -4.29 -6.33
CA PHE A 173 5.81 -2.89 -5.98
C PHE A 173 7.02 -2.08 -6.48
N GLN A 174 6.73 -1.05 -7.28
CA GLN A 174 7.74 -0.13 -7.82
C GLN A 174 7.38 1.30 -7.47
N TYR A 175 8.39 2.09 -7.09
CA TYR A 175 8.22 3.50 -6.78
C TYR A 175 9.41 4.31 -7.28
N THR A 176 9.25 5.63 -7.29
CA THR A 176 10.23 6.57 -7.81
C THR A 176 10.68 7.53 -6.73
N ASN A 177 11.66 8.39 -7.03
CA ASN A 177 11.94 9.56 -6.24
C ASN A 177 10.76 10.54 -6.32
N LYS A 178 10.77 11.60 -5.51
CA LYS A 178 9.73 12.62 -5.46
C LYS A 178 9.47 13.24 -6.84
N GLY A 179 8.34 12.88 -7.43
CA GLY A 179 7.90 13.39 -8.75
C GLY A 179 6.81 14.45 -8.68
N ARG A 180 6.22 14.64 -7.47
CA ARG A 180 5.15 15.60 -7.19
C ARG A 180 5.46 16.37 -5.93
N ASN A 181 5.10 17.64 -5.90
CA ASN A 181 4.92 18.40 -4.66
C ASN A 181 3.45 18.79 -4.57
N TYR A 182 2.69 18.04 -3.79
CA TYR A 182 1.24 18.23 -3.68
C TYR A 182 0.89 19.62 -3.14
N GLU A 183 1.59 20.07 -2.11
CA GLU A 183 1.34 21.35 -1.42
C GLU A 183 1.60 22.57 -2.35
N LYS A 184 2.54 22.43 -3.29
CA LYS A 184 2.87 23.45 -4.28
C LYS A 184 2.18 23.25 -5.63
N ASN A 185 1.27 22.27 -5.73
CA ASN A 185 0.63 21.87 -6.98
C ASN A 185 1.62 21.68 -8.16
N TYR A 186 2.80 21.11 -7.87
CA TYR A 186 3.88 20.95 -8.84
C TYR A 186 4.08 19.50 -9.24
N LEU A 187 4.25 19.25 -10.54
CA LEU A 187 4.59 17.95 -11.12
C LEU A 187 5.85 18.08 -11.98
N ASN A 188 6.84 17.24 -11.73
CA ASN A 188 8.03 17.13 -12.57
C ASN A 188 7.71 16.26 -13.81
N LYS A 189 7.09 16.87 -14.82
CA LYS A 189 6.61 16.17 -16.02
C LYS A 189 7.73 15.45 -16.78
N ASN A 190 8.92 16.05 -16.86
CA ASN A 190 10.07 15.41 -17.52
C ASN A 190 10.51 14.15 -16.81
N TYR A 191 10.63 14.20 -15.49
CA TYR A 191 10.98 13.05 -14.68
C TYR A 191 9.93 11.94 -14.78
N ILE A 192 8.66 12.30 -14.63
CA ILE A 192 7.51 11.40 -14.76
C ILE A 192 7.50 10.74 -16.15
N GLY A 193 7.68 11.54 -17.21
CA GLY A 193 7.72 11.04 -18.58
C GLY A 193 8.86 10.05 -18.82
N ASN A 194 10.03 10.29 -18.24
CA ASN A 194 11.15 9.35 -18.32
C ASN A 194 10.87 8.02 -17.64
N ILE A 195 10.18 8.02 -16.51
CA ILE A 195 9.73 6.78 -15.80
C ILE A 195 8.70 6.03 -16.65
N ILE A 196 7.63 6.70 -17.08
CA ILE A 196 6.53 6.09 -17.82
C ILE A 196 7.01 5.50 -19.16
N ASN A 197 7.97 6.16 -19.80
CA ASN A 197 8.56 5.71 -21.07
C ASN A 197 9.75 4.75 -20.89
N ASN A 198 9.98 4.25 -19.67
CA ASN A 198 11.07 3.32 -19.30
C ASN A 198 12.50 3.85 -19.61
N LYS A 199 12.65 5.18 -19.76
CA LYS A 199 13.97 5.83 -19.93
C LYS A 199 14.72 5.92 -18.60
N LYS A 200 14.02 5.87 -17.49
CA LYS A 200 14.59 5.82 -16.13
C LYS A 200 13.95 4.67 -15.35
N LYS A 201 14.79 3.91 -14.66
CA LYS A 201 14.34 2.75 -13.87
C LYS A 201 13.77 3.20 -12.52
N PRO A 202 12.60 2.66 -12.09
CA PRO A 202 12.10 2.85 -10.74
C PRO A 202 12.84 1.94 -9.75
N THR A 203 12.70 2.23 -8.47
CA THR A 203 13.09 1.31 -7.39
C THR A 203 12.05 0.22 -7.26
N SER A 204 12.49 -1.03 -7.18
CA SER A 204 11.65 -2.20 -6.96
C SER A 204 11.82 -2.73 -5.55
N LEU A 205 10.73 -3.08 -4.88
CA LEU A 205 10.77 -3.69 -3.55
C LEU A 205 10.43 -5.18 -3.64
N ASN A 206 11.21 -5.96 -2.93
CA ASN A 206 10.86 -7.34 -2.63
C ASN A 206 10.09 -7.36 -1.31
N VAL A 207 8.76 -7.51 -1.40
CA VAL A 207 7.87 -7.51 -0.23
C VAL A 207 7.38 -8.93 0.01
N LYS A 208 7.78 -9.50 1.15
CA LYS A 208 7.43 -10.87 1.54
C LYS A 208 6.09 -10.90 2.30
N PRO A 209 5.37 -12.05 2.32
CA PRO A 209 4.22 -12.21 3.20
C PRO A 209 4.56 -11.90 4.66
N GLY A 210 3.63 -11.26 5.39
CA GLY A 210 3.83 -10.80 6.76
C GLY A 210 4.49 -9.41 6.88
N THR A 211 4.89 -8.78 5.77
CA THR A 211 5.50 -7.44 5.77
C THR A 211 4.46 -6.34 5.86
N LEU A 212 4.69 -5.40 6.80
CA LEU A 212 3.99 -4.11 6.82
C LEU A 212 4.79 -3.10 5.99
N LEU A 213 4.11 -2.43 5.06
CA LEU A 213 4.64 -1.36 4.25
C LEU A 213 3.86 -0.07 4.52
N LEU A 214 4.57 1.01 4.86
CA LEU A 214 4.02 2.36 4.95
C LEU A 214 4.72 3.23 3.92
N PHE A 215 3.95 4.00 3.14
CA PHE A 215 4.45 4.72 1.98
C PHE A 215 3.78 6.08 1.79
N TYR A 216 4.57 7.12 1.46
CA TYR A 216 4.07 8.46 1.13
C TYR A 216 3.68 8.59 -0.34
N GLY A 217 2.64 7.86 -0.75
CA GLY A 217 2.22 7.75 -2.16
C GLY A 217 1.77 9.04 -2.83
N ARG A 218 1.39 10.07 -2.07
CA ARG A 218 0.90 11.36 -2.61
C ARG A 218 1.95 12.08 -3.45
N ASN A 219 3.23 12.00 -3.11
CA ASN A 219 4.32 12.71 -3.77
C ASN A 219 5.26 11.80 -4.59
N TYR A 220 5.09 10.49 -4.50
CA TYR A 220 5.97 9.51 -5.12
C TYR A 220 5.17 8.62 -6.08
N LEU A 221 5.52 8.69 -7.36
CA LEU A 221 4.88 7.88 -8.40
C LEU A 221 5.19 6.41 -8.13
N HIS A 222 4.14 5.57 -8.11
CA HIS A 222 4.29 4.15 -7.80
C HIS A 222 3.31 3.28 -8.57
N ARG A 223 3.60 1.98 -8.60
CA ARG A 223 2.75 0.96 -9.25
C ARG A 223 2.95 -0.41 -8.62
N VAL A 224 2.05 -1.33 -8.96
CA VAL A 224 2.30 -2.78 -8.86
C VAL A 224 2.35 -3.32 -10.27
N THR A 225 3.45 -3.99 -10.63
CA THR A 225 3.62 -4.57 -11.98
C THR A 225 2.63 -5.70 -12.22
N PRO A 226 2.32 -6.06 -13.48
CA PRO A 226 1.42 -7.18 -13.76
C PRO A 226 1.88 -8.46 -13.08
N VAL A 227 0.94 -9.17 -12.46
CA VAL A 227 1.16 -10.54 -11.96
C VAL A 227 1.36 -11.48 -13.15
N ARG A 228 2.41 -12.30 -13.14
CA ARG A 228 2.75 -13.20 -14.25
C ARG A 228 2.43 -14.66 -13.94
N SER A 229 2.48 -15.08 -12.69
CA SER A 229 2.13 -16.45 -12.28
C SER A 229 0.61 -16.67 -12.28
N LYS A 230 0.17 -17.92 -12.48
CA LYS A 230 -1.25 -18.33 -12.40
C LYS A 230 -1.69 -18.54 -10.93
N LYS A 231 -0.74 -18.87 -10.05
CA LYS A 231 -0.96 -19.06 -8.62
C LYS A 231 -0.07 -18.09 -7.85
N PRO A 232 -0.55 -17.59 -6.71
CA PRO A 232 0.26 -16.86 -5.78
C PRO A 232 1.36 -17.73 -5.20
#